data_e0da55ed250b77650a713618c701c8a7
#
_entry.id   e0da55ed250b77650a713618c701c8a7
#
_cell.length_a   1.000
_cell.length_b   1.000
_cell.length_c   1.000
_cell.angle_alpha   90.00
_cell.angle_beta   90.00
_cell.angle_gamma   90.00
#
_symmetry.space_group_name_H-M   'P 1'
#
loop_
_entity.id
_entity.type
_entity.pdbx_description
1 polymer ?
#
loop_
_entity_poly.entity_id
_entity_poly.type
_entity_poly.pdbx_seq_one_letter_code
_entity_poly.pdbx_strand_id
1 'polypeptide(L)' 'MATLSDLMPRETEILQLVLVGRTNKAIAAEIYVCEKTVEFHLNHVYTKIGVRTRLIAGL' A
#
# COMPACT_ATOMS: atom_id res chain seq x y z
N MET A 1 6.20 -15.60 -6.37
CA MET A 1 4.79 -15.64 -6.00
C MET A 1 4.32 -14.28 -5.48
N ALA A 2 3.18 -13.83 -5.94
CA ALA A 2 2.70 -12.52 -5.54
C ALA A 2 2.03 -12.60 -4.19
N THR A 3 2.72 -12.15 -3.22
CA THR A 3 2.22 -12.13 -1.87
C THR A 3 2.62 -10.82 -1.24
N LEU A 4 2.24 -10.64 0.00
CA LEU A 4 2.68 -9.47 0.75
C LEU A 4 4.19 -9.38 0.85
N SER A 5 4.90 -10.48 0.60
CA SER A 5 6.36 -10.46 0.63
C SER A 5 6.97 -9.65 -0.52
N ASP A 6 6.18 -9.33 -1.54
CA ASP A 6 6.64 -8.45 -2.62
C ASP A 6 6.63 -6.99 -2.20
N LEU A 7 6.02 -6.69 -1.07
CA LEU A 7 5.94 -5.34 -0.55
C LEU A 7 6.97 -5.13 0.55
N MET A 8 7.47 -3.91 0.65
CA MET A 8 8.35 -3.56 1.75
C MET A 8 7.53 -3.54 3.05
N PRO A 9 8.16 -3.80 4.21
CA PRO A 9 7.44 -3.81 5.49
C PRO A 9 6.59 -2.56 5.73
N ARG A 10 7.09 -1.39 5.37
CA ARG A 10 6.34 -0.15 5.53
C ARG A 10 5.11 -0.12 4.63
N GLU A 11 5.24 -0.62 3.41
CA GLU A 11 4.12 -0.66 2.47
C GLU A 11 3.02 -1.60 2.98
N THR A 12 3.42 -2.74 3.51
CA THR A 12 2.47 -3.69 4.08
C THR A 12 1.72 -3.07 5.26
N GLU A 13 2.43 -2.36 6.13
CA GLU A 13 1.83 -1.69 7.27
C GLU A 13 0.79 -0.67 6.82
N ILE A 14 1.14 0.16 5.83
CA ILE A 14 0.24 1.18 5.31
C ILE A 14 -0.99 0.53 4.67
N LEU A 15 -0.79 -0.53 3.92
CA LEU A 15 -1.90 -1.24 3.29
C LEU A 15 -2.87 -1.79 4.32
N GLN A 16 -2.35 -2.36 5.40
CA GLN A 16 -3.19 -2.87 6.47
C GLN A 16 -4.04 -1.76 7.09
N LEU A 17 -3.46 -0.59 7.30
CA LEU A 17 -4.18 0.55 7.85
C LEU A 17 -5.27 1.03 6.91
N VAL A 18 -5.01 1.02 5.61
CA VAL A 18 -6.02 1.38 4.61
C VAL A 18 -7.18 0.39 4.65
N LEU A 19 -6.87 -0.90 4.78
CA LEU A 19 -7.88 -1.94 4.79
C LEU A 19 -8.81 -1.85 6.00
N VAL A 20 -8.34 -1.29 7.11
CA VAL A 20 -9.20 -1.07 8.27
C VAL A 20 -9.91 0.28 8.23
N GLY A 21 -9.80 1.02 7.12
CA GLY A 21 -10.56 2.24 6.91
C GLY A 21 -9.92 3.51 7.41
N ARG A 22 -8.62 3.52 7.67
CA ARG A 22 -7.92 4.73 8.10
C ARG A 22 -7.73 5.68 6.92
N THR A 23 -7.84 6.99 7.20
CA THR A 23 -7.54 8.00 6.19
C THR A 23 -6.03 8.16 6.05
N ASN A 24 -5.59 8.77 4.94
CA ASN A 24 -4.17 9.05 4.75
C ASN A 24 -3.62 9.92 5.88
N LYS A 25 -4.42 10.88 6.33
CA LYS A 25 -4.02 11.75 7.43
C LYS A 25 -3.80 10.96 8.72
N ALA A 26 -4.74 10.06 9.04
CA ALA A 26 -4.64 9.23 10.23
C ALA A 26 -3.45 8.27 10.13
N ILE A 27 -3.22 7.69 8.96
CA ILE A 27 -2.08 6.81 8.73
C ILE A 27 -0.78 7.57 8.93
N ALA A 28 -0.69 8.76 8.34
CA ALA A 28 0.52 9.59 8.45
C ALA A 28 0.84 9.89 9.91
N ALA A 29 -0.17 10.23 10.69
CA ALA A 29 0.02 10.51 12.11
C ALA A 29 0.46 9.26 12.87
N GLU A 30 -0.10 8.11 12.51
CA GLU A 30 0.19 6.87 13.22
C GLU A 30 1.61 6.37 12.98
N ILE A 31 2.14 6.55 11.79
CA ILE A 31 3.49 6.09 11.45
C ILE A 31 4.51 7.22 11.37
N TYR A 32 4.12 8.42 11.82
CA TYR A 32 5.01 9.58 11.94
C TYR A 32 5.64 10.02 10.61
N VAL A 33 4.84 10.12 9.56
CA VAL A 33 5.29 10.63 8.27
C VAL A 33 4.28 11.66 7.74
N CYS A 34 4.60 12.30 6.62
CA CYS A 34 3.69 13.23 5.97
C CYS A 34 2.63 12.48 5.17
N GLU A 35 1.48 13.12 4.95
CA GLU A 35 0.46 12.54 4.08
C GLU A 35 0.99 12.25 2.68
N LYS A 36 1.86 13.13 2.17
CA LYS A 36 2.49 12.92 0.86
C LYS A 36 3.27 11.62 0.81
N THR A 37 3.96 11.29 1.90
CA THR A 37 4.71 10.04 1.99
C THR A 37 3.77 8.86 1.96
N VAL A 38 2.63 8.95 2.64
CA VAL A 38 1.61 7.90 2.62
C VAL A 38 1.09 7.71 1.20
N GLU A 39 0.77 8.80 0.51
CA GLU A 39 0.31 8.73 -0.88
C GLU A 39 1.34 8.07 -1.78
N PHE A 40 2.60 8.42 -1.61
CA PHE A 40 3.70 7.84 -2.38
C PHE A 40 3.76 6.32 -2.18
N HIS A 41 3.69 5.88 -0.93
CA HIS A 41 3.71 4.45 -0.62
C HIS A 41 2.48 3.74 -1.18
N LEU A 42 1.30 4.36 -1.05
CA LEU A 42 0.08 3.77 -1.57
C LEU A 42 0.10 3.63 -3.09
N ASN A 43 0.65 4.62 -3.78
CA ASN A 43 0.79 4.54 -5.23
C ASN A 43 1.67 3.37 -5.62
N HIS A 44 2.76 3.15 -4.90
CA HIS A 44 3.64 2.01 -5.12
C HIS A 44 2.91 0.69 -4.87
N VAL A 45 2.18 0.61 -3.76
CA VAL A 45 1.43 -0.59 -3.41
C VAL A 45 0.40 -0.91 -4.49
N TYR A 46 -0.40 0.09 -4.87
CA TYR A 46 -1.44 -0.09 -5.87
C TYR A 46 -0.86 -0.48 -7.23
N THR A 47 0.29 0.09 -7.59
CA THR A 47 0.96 -0.27 -8.84
C THR A 47 1.39 -1.73 -8.82
N LYS A 48 2.00 -2.17 -7.74
CA LYS A 48 2.44 -3.55 -7.60
C LYS A 48 1.26 -4.52 -7.64
N ILE A 49 0.21 -4.21 -6.88
CA ILE A 49 -0.97 -5.06 -6.82
C ILE A 49 -1.70 -5.05 -8.16
N GLY A 50 -1.79 -3.89 -8.80
CA GLY A 50 -2.45 -3.75 -10.10
C GLY A 50 -1.78 -4.59 -11.17
N VAL A 51 -0.45 -4.53 -11.25
CA VAL A 51 0.30 -5.34 -12.21
C VAL A 51 0.07 -6.82 -11.96
N ARG A 52 0.13 -7.23 -10.70
CA ARG A 52 -0.03 -8.61 -10.33
C ARG A 52 -1.44 -9.10 -10.64
N THR A 53 -2.46 -8.31 -10.33
CA THR A 53 -3.83 -8.67 -10.60
C THR A 53 -4.06 -8.80 -12.11
N ARG A 54 -3.47 -7.91 -12.88
CA ARG A 54 -3.57 -7.95 -14.34
C ARG A 54 -2.97 -9.24 -14.89
N LEU A 55 -1.80 -9.63 -14.38
CA LEU A 55 -1.15 -10.86 -14.83
C LEU A 55 -1.97 -12.09 -14.48
N ILE A 56 -2.52 -12.13 -13.27
CA ILE A 56 -3.34 -13.26 -12.83
C ILE A 56 -4.62 -13.36 -13.63
N ALA A 57 -5.24 -12.21 -13.92
CA ALA A 57 -6.49 -12.18 -14.69
C ALA A 57 -6.29 -12.37 -16.18
N GLY A 58 -5.07 -12.32 -16.68
CA GLY A 58 -4.80 -12.46 -18.10
C GLY A 58 -5.14 -11.22 -18.90
N LEU A 59 -5.16 -10.08 -18.26
CA LEU A 59 -5.53 -8.81 -18.91
C LEU A 59 -4.32 -8.06 -19.47
#